data_dba30cfe4b2a8feda96e6096fb7a7723
#
_entry.id   dba30cfe4b2a8feda96e6096fb7a7723
#
_cell.length_a   1.000
_cell.length_b   1.000
_cell.length_c   1.000
_cell.angle_alpha   90.00
_cell.angle_beta   90.00
_cell.angle_gamma   90.00
#
_symmetry.space_group_name_H-M   'P 1'
#
loop_
_entity.id
_entity.type
_entity.pdbx_description
1 polymer ?
#
loop_
_entity_poly.entity_id
_entity_poly.type
_entity_poly.pdbx_seq_one_letter_code
_entity_poly.pdbx_strand_id
1 'polypeptide(L)'
;MKELDLKISDGVAMGYDYIFCVIDMDTKNEELEHSQYARLKKKYEKPIVKSKKGIRCEVKFFETHRCTELFFLYYFKYTSRMYSDQNLLLNDLNQHCDYRKDTNFFVKCKGLHSFFEKNGGSLENAITNAEKSMKEKNDSNRDYTYSELGRMISLLKK
;
A
#
# COMPACT_ATOMS: atom_id res chain seq x y z
N MET A 1 -2.89 -10.02 -11.40
CA MET A 1 -2.12 -11.04 -10.64
C MET A 1 -0.99 -11.69 -11.43
N LYS A 2 -1.17 -12.13 -12.70
CA LYS A 2 -0.07 -12.73 -13.50
C LYS A 2 1.12 -11.80 -13.71
N GLU A 3 0.88 -10.52 -14.01
CA GLU A 3 1.94 -9.53 -14.19
C GLU A 3 2.72 -9.28 -12.90
N LEU A 4 2.03 -9.22 -11.75
CA LEU A 4 2.67 -9.09 -10.45
C LEU A 4 3.57 -10.29 -10.14
N ASP A 5 3.09 -11.51 -10.44
CA ASP A 5 3.89 -12.74 -10.26
C ASP A 5 5.17 -12.74 -11.11
N LEU A 6 5.10 -12.25 -12.35
CA LEU A 6 6.27 -12.07 -13.20
C LEU A 6 7.26 -11.05 -12.61
N LYS A 7 6.79 -9.88 -12.19
CA LYS A 7 7.64 -8.85 -11.57
C LYS A 7 8.32 -9.34 -10.28
N ILE A 8 7.62 -10.12 -9.46
CA ILE A 8 8.22 -10.76 -8.28
C ILE A 8 9.32 -11.74 -8.72
N SER A 9 9.04 -12.59 -9.71
CA SER A 9 10.01 -13.56 -10.23
C SER A 9 11.27 -12.90 -10.79
N ASP A 10 11.11 -11.77 -11.50
CA ASP A 10 12.21 -10.96 -12.03
C ASP A 10 13.04 -10.36 -10.88
N GLY A 11 12.39 -9.78 -9.86
CA GLY A 11 13.08 -9.26 -8.68
C GLY A 11 13.88 -10.33 -7.94
N VAL A 12 13.33 -11.54 -7.81
CA VAL A 12 14.07 -12.69 -7.23
C VAL A 12 15.26 -13.07 -8.12
N ALA A 13 15.11 -13.03 -9.44
CA ALA A 13 16.19 -13.34 -10.37
C ALA A 13 17.33 -12.28 -10.31
N MET A 14 16.99 -11.03 -10.06
CA MET A 14 17.92 -9.92 -9.84
C MET A 14 18.65 -10.01 -8.49
N GLY A 15 18.24 -10.90 -7.58
CA GLY A 15 18.93 -11.14 -6.31
C GLY A 15 18.52 -10.18 -5.18
N TYR A 16 17.35 -9.55 -5.24
CA TYR A 16 16.87 -8.73 -4.14
C TYR A 16 16.56 -9.57 -2.89
N ASP A 17 16.96 -9.07 -1.72
CA ASP A 17 16.67 -9.71 -0.43
C ASP A 17 15.20 -9.53 -0.02
N TYR A 18 14.60 -8.40 -0.41
CA TYR A 18 13.20 -8.07 -0.13
C TYR A 18 12.49 -7.55 -1.37
N ILE A 19 11.24 -7.99 -1.56
CA ILE A 19 10.32 -7.45 -2.56
C ILE A 19 9.05 -7.03 -1.82
N PHE A 20 8.72 -5.73 -1.89
CA PHE A 20 7.52 -5.17 -1.29
C PHE A 20 6.46 -4.95 -2.37
N CYS A 21 5.30 -5.58 -2.18
CA CYS A 21 4.15 -5.49 -3.08
C CYS A 21 3.06 -4.65 -2.41
N VAL A 22 2.76 -3.50 -2.97
CA VAL A 22 1.63 -2.66 -2.55
C VAL A 22 0.40 -3.03 -3.37
N ILE A 23 -0.70 -3.33 -2.69
CA ILE A 23 -1.93 -3.83 -3.30
C ILE A 23 -3.10 -2.92 -2.94
N ASP A 24 -3.71 -2.32 -3.94
CA ASP A 24 -5.01 -1.67 -3.81
C ASP A 24 -6.11 -2.74 -3.80
N MET A 25 -6.97 -2.72 -2.77
CA MET A 25 -7.99 -3.74 -2.54
C MET A 25 -9.36 -3.34 -3.11
N ASP A 26 -9.39 -2.43 -4.08
CA ASP A 26 -10.62 -1.92 -4.72
C ASP A 26 -10.93 -2.66 -6.02
N THR A 27 -11.13 -3.94 -5.98
CA THR A 27 -11.35 -4.73 -7.19
C THR A 27 -12.81 -4.75 -7.64
N LYS A 28 -13.04 -4.61 -8.96
CA LYS A 28 -14.40 -4.68 -9.56
C LYS A 28 -14.94 -6.11 -9.68
N ASN A 29 -14.07 -7.12 -9.60
CA ASN A 29 -14.40 -8.56 -9.63
C ASN A 29 -13.83 -9.25 -8.40
N GLU A 30 -14.39 -8.90 -7.25
CA GLU A 30 -13.82 -9.22 -5.94
C GLU A 30 -13.49 -10.71 -5.72
N GLU A 31 -14.41 -11.63 -6.04
CA GLU A 31 -14.19 -13.05 -5.73
C GLU A 31 -13.03 -13.68 -6.52
N LEU A 32 -12.97 -13.47 -7.84
CA LEU A 32 -11.94 -14.06 -8.68
C LEU A 32 -10.57 -13.46 -8.40
N GLU A 33 -10.49 -12.15 -8.30
CA GLU A 33 -9.23 -11.45 -8.03
C GLU A 33 -8.73 -11.71 -6.63
N HIS A 34 -9.61 -11.72 -5.61
CA HIS A 34 -9.26 -12.11 -4.25
C HIS A 34 -8.72 -13.54 -4.17
N SER A 35 -9.33 -14.50 -4.90
CA SER A 35 -8.85 -15.88 -4.93
C SER A 35 -7.48 -16.00 -5.61
N GLN A 36 -7.23 -15.27 -6.69
CA GLN A 36 -5.93 -15.21 -7.36
C GLN A 36 -4.87 -14.55 -6.48
N TYR A 37 -5.23 -13.48 -5.80
CA TYR A 37 -4.36 -12.79 -4.86
C TYR A 37 -4.01 -13.68 -3.66
N ALA A 38 -4.98 -14.36 -3.06
CA ALA A 38 -4.75 -15.28 -1.96
C ALA A 38 -3.78 -16.42 -2.35
N ARG A 39 -3.93 -16.97 -3.58
CA ARG A 39 -2.98 -17.96 -4.12
C ARG A 39 -1.58 -17.40 -4.27
N LEU A 40 -1.45 -16.14 -4.74
CA LEU A 40 -0.17 -15.48 -4.90
C LEU A 40 0.50 -15.24 -3.54
N LYS A 41 -0.24 -14.74 -2.54
CA LYS A 41 0.26 -14.59 -1.17
C LYS A 41 0.77 -15.91 -0.60
N LYS A 42 -0.01 -16.98 -0.76
CA LYS A 42 0.38 -18.34 -0.30
C LYS A 42 1.64 -18.85 -1.00
N LYS A 43 1.78 -18.59 -2.32
CA LYS A 43 2.98 -18.96 -3.09
C LYS A 43 4.25 -18.34 -2.52
N TYR A 44 4.16 -17.11 -2.02
CA TYR A 44 5.30 -16.33 -1.51
C TYR A 44 5.29 -16.16 0.01
N GLU A 45 4.54 -17.00 0.74
CA GLU A 45 4.47 -16.96 2.21
C GLU A 45 5.82 -17.26 2.88
N LYS A 46 6.61 -18.15 2.25
CA LYS A 46 7.92 -18.52 2.73
C LYS A 46 9.02 -17.83 1.92
N PRO A 47 10.16 -17.50 2.54
CA PRO A 47 11.31 -16.99 1.81
C PRO A 47 11.72 -17.90 0.66
N ILE A 48 12.01 -17.31 -0.48
CA ILE A 48 12.53 -18.05 -1.64
C ILE A 48 14.03 -18.23 -1.43
N VAL A 49 14.48 -19.48 -1.40
CA VAL A 49 15.90 -19.82 -1.23
C VAL A 49 16.38 -20.57 -2.46
N LYS A 50 17.40 -20.03 -3.13
CA LYS A 50 18.11 -20.66 -4.25
C LYS A 50 19.57 -20.85 -3.84
N SER A 51 19.86 -21.87 -3.04
CA SER A 51 21.17 -22.10 -2.40
C SER A 51 22.34 -22.12 -3.38
N LYS A 52 22.18 -22.71 -4.57
CA LYS A 52 23.23 -22.74 -5.63
C LYS A 52 23.62 -21.35 -6.15
N LYS A 53 22.76 -20.34 -5.96
CA LYS A 53 22.98 -18.94 -6.40
C LYS A 53 23.16 -17.98 -5.23
N GLY A 54 23.13 -18.45 -3.98
CA GLY A 54 23.22 -17.61 -2.77
C GLY A 54 22.02 -16.67 -2.59
N ILE A 55 20.89 -16.91 -3.29
CA ILE A 55 19.72 -16.02 -3.25
C ILE A 55 18.82 -16.43 -2.10
N ARG A 56 18.50 -15.46 -1.23
CA ARG A 56 17.40 -15.54 -0.27
C ARG A 56 16.55 -14.28 -0.41
N CYS A 57 15.29 -14.42 -0.78
CA CYS A 57 14.38 -13.30 -1.00
C CYS A 57 13.09 -13.49 -0.21
N GLU A 58 12.67 -12.46 0.50
CA GLU A 58 11.38 -12.39 1.17
C GLU A 58 10.42 -11.47 0.40
N VAL A 59 9.24 -11.96 0.07
CA VAL A 59 8.19 -11.17 -0.57
C VAL A 59 7.17 -10.77 0.47
N LYS A 60 6.90 -9.47 0.60
CA LYS A 60 5.95 -8.93 1.56
C LYS A 60 4.85 -8.17 0.84
N PHE A 61 3.61 -8.47 1.21
CA PHE A 61 2.43 -7.80 0.66
C PHE A 61 1.90 -6.80 1.67
N PHE A 62 1.52 -5.63 1.17
CA PHE A 62 0.94 -4.54 1.95
C PHE A 62 -0.32 -4.05 1.27
N GLU A 63 -1.43 -4.23 1.95
CA GLU A 63 -2.75 -3.93 1.44
C GLU A 63 -3.22 -2.55 1.87
N THR A 64 -3.95 -1.87 1.01
CA THR A 64 -4.69 -0.65 1.35
C THR A 64 -6.11 -0.76 0.82
N HIS A 65 -7.07 -0.66 1.68
CA HIS A 65 -8.47 -0.58 1.32
C HIS A 65 -8.94 0.89 1.43
N ARG A 66 -9.41 1.51 0.42
CA ARG A 66 -9.75 1.06 -0.95
C ARG A 66 -8.52 1.11 -1.88
N CYS A 67 -7.72 2.18 -1.78
CA CYS A 67 -6.58 2.48 -2.64
C CYS A 67 -5.50 3.24 -1.86
N THR A 68 -4.34 3.36 -2.46
CA THR A 68 -3.15 3.99 -1.87
C THR A 68 -3.40 5.42 -1.38
N GLU A 69 -4.34 6.15 -2.01
CA GLU A 69 -4.70 7.51 -1.59
C GLU A 69 -5.28 7.60 -0.17
N LEU A 70 -5.76 6.50 0.41
CA LEU A 70 -6.12 6.47 1.82
C LEU A 70 -4.91 6.76 2.72
N PHE A 71 -3.75 6.20 2.39
CA PHE A 71 -2.53 6.50 3.13
C PHE A 71 -2.10 7.97 2.96
N PHE A 72 -2.35 8.57 1.81
CA PHE A 72 -2.10 10.01 1.59
C PHE A 72 -3.01 10.88 2.47
N LEU A 73 -4.28 10.51 2.63
CA LEU A 73 -5.18 11.21 3.54
C LEU A 73 -4.73 11.10 5.00
N TYR A 74 -4.10 9.99 5.39
CA TYR A 74 -3.57 9.79 6.73
C TYR A 74 -2.42 10.74 7.10
N TYR A 75 -1.75 11.39 6.16
CA TYR A 75 -0.83 12.49 6.44
C TYR A 75 -1.49 13.64 7.18
N PHE A 76 -2.79 13.87 6.94
CA PHE A 76 -3.56 15.02 7.42
C PHE A 76 -4.53 14.65 8.54
N LYS A 77 -5.25 13.56 8.37
CA LYS A 77 -6.27 13.14 9.35
C LYS A 77 -6.49 11.63 9.34
N TYR A 78 -6.90 11.13 10.50
CA TYR A 78 -7.45 9.78 10.61
C TYR A 78 -8.90 9.73 10.09
N THR A 79 -9.26 8.63 9.44
CA THR A 79 -10.64 8.31 9.07
C THR A 79 -10.90 6.81 9.15
N SER A 80 -12.07 6.45 9.63
CA SER A 80 -12.64 5.09 9.54
C SER A 80 -13.82 5.05 8.59
N ARG A 81 -14.06 6.14 7.83
CA ARG A 81 -15.18 6.25 6.91
C ARG A 81 -15.03 5.21 5.80
N MET A 82 -16.10 4.46 5.53
CA MET A 82 -16.20 3.62 4.36
C MET A 82 -16.38 4.49 3.12
N TYR A 83 -15.45 4.39 2.17
CA TYR A 83 -15.54 5.07 0.88
C TYR A 83 -16.14 4.12 -0.15
N SER A 84 -17.30 4.46 -0.72
CA SER A 84 -17.96 3.67 -1.76
C SER A 84 -17.22 3.75 -3.11
N ASP A 85 -16.50 4.85 -3.35
CA ASP A 85 -15.66 5.02 -4.53
C ASP A 85 -14.42 5.89 -4.23
N GLN A 86 -13.46 5.88 -5.16
CA GLN A 86 -12.21 6.61 -5.03
C GLN A 86 -12.40 8.13 -5.03
N ASN A 87 -13.40 8.65 -5.76
CA ASN A 87 -13.60 10.10 -5.86
C ASN A 87 -13.97 10.71 -4.52
N LEU A 88 -14.75 10.00 -3.68
CA LEU A 88 -15.08 10.46 -2.34
C LEU A 88 -13.83 10.58 -1.46
N LEU A 89 -12.92 9.64 -1.56
CA LEU A 89 -11.64 9.69 -0.86
C LEU A 89 -10.75 10.83 -1.38
N LEU A 90 -10.68 11.02 -2.70
CA LEU A 90 -9.93 12.11 -3.32
C LEU A 90 -10.51 13.49 -2.93
N ASN A 91 -11.83 13.61 -2.85
CA ASN A 91 -12.47 14.83 -2.37
C ASN A 91 -12.08 15.14 -0.91
N ASP A 92 -12.05 14.14 -0.05
CA ASP A 92 -11.58 14.33 1.33
C ASP A 92 -10.09 14.70 1.40
N LEU A 93 -9.23 14.07 0.60
CA LEU A 93 -7.81 14.40 0.50
C LEU A 93 -7.62 15.84 0.00
N ASN A 94 -8.39 16.25 -1.01
CA ASN A 94 -8.27 17.55 -1.64
C ASN A 94 -8.87 18.71 -0.81
N GLN A 95 -9.44 18.43 0.35
CA GLN A 95 -9.69 19.48 1.36
C GLN A 95 -8.38 19.95 2.04
N HIS A 96 -7.31 19.18 1.93
CA HIS A 96 -6.03 19.44 2.59
C HIS A 96 -4.91 19.84 1.61
N CYS A 97 -4.99 19.37 0.35
CA CYS A 97 -3.96 19.63 -0.67
C CYS A 97 -4.57 19.50 -2.08
N ASP A 98 -3.93 20.08 -3.09
CA ASP A 98 -4.36 19.95 -4.51
C ASP A 98 -3.69 18.71 -5.13
N TYR A 99 -4.03 17.52 -4.65
CA TYR A 99 -3.52 16.25 -5.18
C TYR A 99 -4.23 15.91 -6.50
N ARG A 100 -3.48 15.48 -7.49
CA ARG A 100 -3.97 15.01 -8.78
C ARG A 100 -3.32 13.70 -9.17
N LYS A 101 -4.13 12.78 -9.69
CA LYS A 101 -3.65 11.46 -10.15
C LYS A 101 -3.30 11.51 -11.64
N ASP A 102 -2.38 12.40 -12.01
CA ASP A 102 -1.91 12.53 -13.40
C ASP A 102 -0.38 12.67 -13.49
N THR A 103 0.17 12.33 -14.65
CA THR A 103 1.62 12.33 -14.89
C THR A 103 2.23 13.72 -14.71
N ASN A 104 1.53 14.79 -15.13
CA ASN A 104 2.04 16.15 -15.02
C ASN A 104 2.18 16.56 -13.55
N PHE A 105 1.21 16.18 -12.71
CA PHE A 105 1.29 16.41 -11.27
C PHE A 105 2.50 15.69 -10.67
N PHE A 106 2.70 14.40 -10.95
CA PHE A 106 3.82 13.63 -10.40
C PHE A 106 5.19 14.17 -10.82
N VAL A 107 5.33 14.64 -12.06
CA VAL A 107 6.57 15.29 -12.52
C VAL A 107 6.83 16.61 -11.77
N LYS A 108 5.79 17.41 -11.54
CA LYS A 108 5.90 18.74 -10.92
C LYS A 108 6.04 18.70 -9.39
N CYS A 109 5.42 17.76 -8.71
CA CYS A 109 5.39 17.74 -7.25
C CYS A 109 6.76 17.39 -6.60
N LYS A 110 7.70 16.86 -7.38
CA LYS A 110 9.05 16.49 -6.93
C LYS A 110 9.08 15.53 -5.73
N GLY A 111 8.08 14.67 -5.67
CA GLY A 111 7.92 13.67 -4.61
C GLY A 111 6.72 13.94 -3.71
N LEU A 112 5.88 12.92 -3.57
CA LEU A 112 4.62 12.98 -2.82
C LEU A 112 4.81 13.32 -1.34
N HIS A 113 5.81 12.74 -0.70
CA HIS A 113 6.12 13.03 0.71
C HIS A 113 6.33 14.53 0.94
N SER A 114 7.28 15.13 0.21
CA SER A 114 7.55 16.57 0.33
C SER A 114 6.34 17.44 -0.05
N PHE A 115 5.52 16.99 -0.99
CA PHE A 115 4.29 17.68 -1.35
C PHE A 115 3.30 17.70 -0.18
N PHE A 116 3.07 16.55 0.47
CA PHE A 116 2.15 16.47 1.61
C PHE A 116 2.66 17.28 2.82
N GLU A 117 3.95 17.22 3.12
CA GLU A 117 4.54 18.02 4.22
C GLU A 117 4.39 19.52 4.00
N LYS A 118 4.62 20.00 2.76
CA LYS A 118 4.42 21.43 2.42
C LYS A 118 2.95 21.88 2.57
N ASN A 119 2.01 20.96 2.49
CA ASN A 119 0.58 21.22 2.72
C ASN A 119 0.14 20.96 4.16
N GLY A 120 1.07 20.82 5.12
CA GLY A 120 0.77 20.63 6.53
C GLY A 120 0.52 19.18 6.95
N GLY A 121 0.77 18.21 6.07
CA GLY A 121 0.74 16.79 6.41
C GLY A 121 2.02 16.34 7.12
N SER A 122 1.99 15.16 7.74
CA SER A 122 3.13 14.55 8.42
C SER A 122 3.20 13.06 8.13
N LEU A 123 4.40 12.56 7.79
CA LEU A 123 4.63 11.12 7.63
C LEU A 123 4.42 10.36 8.93
N GLU A 124 4.75 10.95 10.06
CA GLU A 124 4.54 10.36 11.37
C GLU A 124 3.04 10.17 11.66
N ASN A 125 2.23 11.19 11.35
CA ASN A 125 0.77 11.07 11.42
C ASN A 125 0.26 9.97 10.49
N ALA A 126 0.78 9.89 9.27
CA ALA A 126 0.36 8.87 8.31
C ALA A 126 0.64 7.46 8.82
N ILE A 127 1.81 7.22 9.41
CA ILE A 127 2.18 5.93 10.01
C ILE A 127 1.26 5.62 11.20
N THR A 128 1.09 6.55 12.13
CA THR A 128 0.23 6.38 13.32
C THR A 128 -1.22 6.11 12.95
N ASN A 129 -1.76 6.86 11.98
CA ASN A 129 -3.13 6.67 11.50
C ASN A 129 -3.33 5.33 10.78
N ALA A 130 -2.33 4.89 9.99
CA ALA A 130 -2.35 3.57 9.36
C ALA A 130 -2.31 2.44 10.40
N GLU A 131 -1.44 2.53 11.41
CA GLU A 131 -1.38 1.56 12.51
C GLU A 131 -2.71 1.50 13.29
N LYS A 132 -3.30 2.67 13.56
CA LYS A 132 -4.63 2.76 14.18
C LYS A 132 -5.69 2.06 13.32
N SER A 133 -5.69 2.27 12.01
CA SER A 133 -6.65 1.65 11.10
C SER A 133 -6.51 0.12 11.08
N MET A 134 -5.29 -0.39 11.13
CA MET A 134 -5.01 -1.83 11.21
C MET A 134 -5.44 -2.43 12.55
N LYS A 135 -5.22 -1.74 13.65
CA LYS A 135 -5.71 -2.16 14.96
C LYS A 135 -7.22 -2.26 14.97
N GLU A 136 -7.92 -1.22 14.53
CA GLU A 136 -9.39 -1.23 14.47
C GLU A 136 -9.94 -2.30 13.51
N LYS A 137 -9.27 -2.56 12.38
CA LYS A 137 -9.60 -3.68 11.49
C LYS A 137 -9.57 -5.01 12.23
N ASN A 138 -8.49 -5.26 12.96
CA ASN A 138 -8.30 -6.52 13.69
C ASN A 138 -9.27 -6.67 14.86
N ASP A 139 -9.48 -5.60 15.63
CA ASP A 139 -10.35 -5.60 16.83
C ASP A 139 -11.84 -5.74 16.48
N SER A 140 -12.27 -5.16 15.36
CA SER A 140 -13.69 -5.13 14.94
C SER A 140 -14.02 -6.09 13.81
N ASN A 141 -13.04 -6.84 13.32
CA ASN A 141 -13.16 -7.74 12.15
C ASN A 141 -13.76 -7.02 10.91
N ARG A 142 -13.52 -5.73 10.79
CA ARG A 142 -13.97 -4.95 9.63
C ARG A 142 -12.99 -5.09 8.48
N ASP A 143 -13.49 -5.13 7.27
CA ASP A 143 -12.70 -5.35 6.05
C ASP A 143 -12.70 -4.12 5.13
N TYR A 144 -12.77 -2.92 5.71
CA TYR A 144 -12.77 -1.66 4.97
C TYR A 144 -12.01 -0.57 5.73
N THR A 145 -11.48 0.40 4.98
CA THR A 145 -10.77 1.58 5.48
C THR A 145 -9.61 1.23 6.40
N TYR A 146 -8.57 0.64 5.80
CA TYR A 146 -7.30 0.36 6.46
C TYR A 146 -6.14 0.51 5.48
N SER A 147 -4.92 0.69 6.02
CA SER A 147 -3.70 0.71 5.20
C SER A 147 -2.54 0.06 5.95
N GLU A 148 -1.88 -0.90 5.30
CA GLU A 148 -0.63 -1.49 5.79
C GLU A 148 0.62 -0.69 5.41
N LEU A 149 0.50 0.43 4.68
CA LEU A 149 1.65 1.21 4.23
C LEU A 149 2.46 1.80 5.37
N GLY A 150 1.83 2.13 6.51
CA GLY A 150 2.55 2.54 7.72
C GLY A 150 3.55 1.47 8.17
N ARG A 151 3.13 0.20 8.20
CA ARG A 151 3.99 -0.95 8.52
C ARG A 151 5.13 -1.11 7.50
N MET A 152 4.84 -0.95 6.20
CA MET A 152 5.86 -1.01 5.16
C MET A 152 6.95 0.04 5.38
N ILE A 153 6.56 1.29 5.61
CA ILE A 153 7.51 2.40 5.82
C ILE A 153 8.33 2.18 7.10
N SER A 154 7.70 1.69 8.17
CA SER A 154 8.41 1.35 9.41
C SER A 154 9.44 0.23 9.22
N LEU A 155 9.22 -0.70 8.30
CA LEU A 155 10.22 -1.72 7.94
C LEU A 155 11.38 -1.15 7.10
N LEU A 156 11.13 -0.16 6.25
CA LEU A 156 12.17 0.49 5.43
C LEU A 156 13.09 1.41 6.23
N LYS A 157 12.67 1.83 7.43
CA LYS A 157 13.47 2.69 8.34
C LYS A 157 14.42 1.90 9.25
N LYS A 158 14.32 0.58 9.27
CA LYS A 158 15.20 -0.31 10.05
C LYS A 158 16.43 -0.71 9.25
#